data_a74b8aa7ea37f03ecb637efb1b0ed172
#
_entry.id   a74b8aa7ea37f03ecb637efb1b0ed172
#
_cell.length_a   1.000
_cell.length_b   1.000
_cell.length_c   1.000
_cell.angle_alpha   90.00
_cell.angle_beta   90.00
_cell.angle_gamma   90.00
#
_symmetry.space_group_name_H-M   'P 1'
#
loop_
_entity.id
_entity.type
_entity.pdbx_description
1 polymer ?
#
loop_
_entity_poly.entity_id
_entity_poly.type
_entity_poly.pdbx_seq_one_letter_code
_entity_poly.pdbx_strand_id
1 'polypeptide(L)'
;MADGAVDAAVLAALYEVGDDRHLPAELRPEGSGLRYRARPRHVQRTRRSRRPVPVRQPEAEALLRAATCWRDRFLLVLLWFSGLRVGEVLGLRRSDLHLVPTSAALGCPVPGPHLHVVGRDNPNRARAKSGDRTVPVRAEVLSCYDRYLTERAAVPAAESCDFVLVTLRHHPVGRPMSTDTVRKWLAALSVRAGLDRAVTPHMFRHSTATELLARGAAIDVVKELLGHASIRSTEAYLHPDVDAMRAAVDRLGPLDMRGTR
;
A
#
# COMPACT_ATOMS: atom_id res chain seq x y z
N MET A 1 -46.86 29.07 20.38
CA MET A 1 -45.43 28.84 20.64
C MET A 1 -45.18 27.37 20.47
N ALA A 2 -44.55 26.96 19.39
CA ALA A 2 -44.31 25.56 19.14
C ALA A 2 -43.15 25.07 20.02
N ASP A 3 -43.45 24.09 20.88
CA ASP A 3 -42.51 23.38 21.69
C ASP A 3 -41.57 22.61 20.79
N GLY A 4 -40.36 23.15 20.59
CA GLY A 4 -39.31 22.52 19.77
C GLY A 4 -38.63 21.39 20.54
N ALA A 5 -39.36 20.29 20.79
CA ALA A 5 -38.77 19.08 21.30
C ALA A 5 -37.79 18.53 20.27
N VAL A 6 -36.49 18.63 20.55
CA VAL A 6 -35.45 18.04 19.69
C VAL A 6 -35.59 16.50 19.77
N ASP A 7 -35.60 15.87 18.60
CA ASP A 7 -35.74 14.42 18.49
C ASP A 7 -34.67 13.69 19.32
N ALA A 8 -35.11 12.72 20.12
CA ALA A 8 -34.25 11.93 21.02
C ALA A 8 -33.12 11.22 20.25
N ALA A 9 -33.35 10.84 18.97
CA ALA A 9 -32.33 10.25 18.10
C ALA A 9 -31.23 11.27 17.74
N VAL A 10 -31.61 12.54 17.54
CA VAL A 10 -30.66 13.62 17.29
C VAL A 10 -29.84 13.94 18.55
N LEU A 11 -30.47 13.93 19.71
CA LEU A 11 -29.77 14.11 20.98
C LEU A 11 -28.79 12.97 21.28
N ALA A 12 -29.17 11.71 21.05
CA ALA A 12 -28.29 10.56 21.20
C ALA A 12 -27.11 10.54 20.24
N ALA A 13 -27.27 11.14 19.06
CA ALA A 13 -26.19 11.28 18.07
C ALA A 13 -25.17 12.39 18.43
N LEU A 14 -25.62 13.41 19.19
CA LEU A 14 -24.82 14.58 19.52
C LEU A 14 -24.19 14.52 20.93
N TYR A 15 -24.81 13.78 21.85
CA TYR A 15 -24.39 13.74 23.23
C TYR A 15 -24.22 12.32 23.77
N GLU A 16 -23.20 12.10 24.58
CA GLU A 16 -23.11 10.94 25.45
C GLU A 16 -23.85 11.22 26.75
N VAL A 17 -24.80 10.35 27.11
CA VAL A 17 -25.44 10.37 28.39
C VAL A 17 -24.52 9.66 29.40
N GLY A 18 -23.82 10.43 30.22
CA GLY A 18 -23.04 9.89 31.33
C GLY A 18 -23.89 9.89 32.59
N ASP A 19 -23.86 8.79 33.34
CA ASP A 19 -24.37 8.79 34.72
C ASP A 19 -23.21 9.15 35.67
N ASP A 20 -23.50 9.98 36.66
CA ASP A 20 -22.53 10.43 37.67
C ASP A 20 -22.31 9.39 38.79
N ARG A 21 -22.71 8.10 38.59
CA ARG A 21 -22.61 7.05 39.64
C ARG A 21 -21.17 6.72 40.02
N HIS A 22 -20.22 7.02 39.16
CA HIS A 22 -18.79 6.83 39.40
C HIS A 22 -18.14 8.01 40.16
N LEU A 23 -18.85 9.11 40.37
CA LEU A 23 -18.34 10.24 41.15
C LEU A 23 -18.53 10.00 42.64
N PRO A 24 -17.57 10.41 43.48
CA PRO A 24 -17.76 10.48 44.92
C PRO A 24 -19.04 11.26 45.29
N ALA A 25 -19.72 10.86 46.36
CA ALA A 25 -21.01 11.42 46.74
C ALA A 25 -20.98 12.96 46.90
N GLU A 26 -19.84 13.49 47.34
CA GLU A 26 -19.61 14.92 47.60
C GLU A 26 -19.52 15.75 46.28
N LEU A 27 -19.27 15.08 45.15
CA LEU A 27 -19.15 15.72 43.83
C LEU A 27 -20.38 15.46 42.96
N ARG A 28 -21.41 14.79 43.49
CA ARG A 28 -22.67 14.58 42.77
C ARG A 28 -23.54 15.82 42.86
N PRO A 29 -23.96 16.45 41.78
CA PRO A 29 -24.87 17.59 41.83
C PRO A 29 -26.24 17.16 42.37
N GLU A 30 -26.85 18.03 43.20
CA GLU A 30 -28.23 17.85 43.65
C GLU A 30 -29.19 18.00 42.46
N GLY A 31 -29.85 16.89 42.09
CA GLY A 31 -30.83 16.82 41.02
C GLY A 31 -30.60 15.61 40.11
N SER A 32 -31.63 15.13 39.43
CA SER A 32 -31.60 13.93 38.55
C SER A 32 -30.46 13.97 37.53
N GLY A 33 -29.40 13.24 37.82
CA GLY A 33 -28.06 13.38 37.27
C GLY A 33 -27.82 12.84 35.87
N LEU A 34 -28.64 13.21 34.90
CA LEU A 34 -28.30 12.98 33.48
C LEU A 34 -27.53 14.19 32.95
N ARG A 35 -26.21 14.07 32.87
CA ARG A 35 -25.39 15.08 32.20
C ARG A 35 -25.19 14.68 30.72
N TYR A 36 -25.62 15.56 29.86
CA TYR A 36 -25.31 15.48 28.44
C TYR A 36 -23.91 16.01 28.20
N ARG A 37 -22.96 15.14 27.95
CA ARG A 37 -21.63 15.53 27.53
C ARG A 37 -21.62 15.56 26.02
N ALA A 38 -21.32 16.71 25.40
CA ALA A 38 -21.14 16.77 23.97
C ALA A 38 -20.06 15.76 23.57
N ARG A 39 -20.41 14.79 22.73
CA ARG A 39 -19.41 13.95 22.12
C ARG A 39 -18.46 14.88 21.38
N PRO A 40 -17.16 14.89 21.69
CA PRO A 40 -16.23 15.57 20.82
C PRO A 40 -16.38 14.87 19.47
N ARG A 41 -17.13 15.46 18.54
CA ARG A 41 -16.95 15.09 17.16
C ARG A 41 -15.46 15.24 16.94
N HIS A 42 -14.75 14.14 16.77
CA HIS A 42 -13.58 14.15 15.94
C HIS A 42 -14.08 14.65 14.58
N VAL A 43 -14.22 15.96 14.46
CA VAL A 43 -14.15 16.62 13.19
C VAL A 43 -12.74 16.28 12.77
N GLN A 44 -12.58 15.09 12.15
CA GLN A 44 -11.52 14.95 11.21
C GLN A 44 -11.73 16.18 10.33
N ARG A 45 -10.98 17.24 10.64
CA ARG A 45 -10.74 18.27 9.65
C ARG A 45 -10.32 17.45 8.46
N THR A 46 -11.28 17.24 7.57
CA THR A 46 -10.98 16.83 6.21
C THR A 46 -10.17 18.02 5.71
N ARG A 47 -8.86 18.04 6.05
CA ARG A 47 -7.91 18.66 5.17
C ARG A 47 -8.39 18.14 3.83
N ARG A 48 -8.92 19.03 3.00
CA ARG A 48 -9.17 18.71 1.59
C ARG A 48 -7.88 18.05 1.16
N SER A 49 -7.88 16.73 1.18
CA SER A 49 -6.75 15.94 0.81
C SER A 49 -6.55 16.30 -0.64
N ARG A 50 -5.59 17.20 -0.91
CA ARG A 50 -5.17 17.43 -2.28
C ARG A 50 -4.89 16.04 -2.80
N ARG A 51 -5.66 15.63 -3.81
CA ARG A 51 -5.46 14.30 -4.42
C ARG A 51 -3.96 14.20 -4.67
N PRO A 52 -3.29 13.14 -4.20
CA PRO A 52 -1.85 13.03 -4.36
C PRO A 52 -1.56 13.11 -5.85
N VAL A 53 -0.73 14.05 -6.24
CA VAL A 53 -0.31 14.20 -7.64
C VAL A 53 0.47 12.95 -8.02
N PRO A 54 0.12 12.23 -9.11
CA PRO A 54 0.81 11.01 -9.50
C PRO A 54 2.30 11.28 -9.79
N VAL A 55 3.13 10.26 -9.65
CA VAL A 55 4.51 10.28 -10.14
C VAL A 55 4.47 10.19 -11.65
N ARG A 56 5.11 11.10 -12.34
CA ARG A 56 5.25 11.07 -13.80
C ARG A 56 6.38 10.12 -14.19
N GLN A 57 6.31 9.53 -15.39
CA GLN A 57 7.35 8.61 -15.87
C GLN A 57 8.77 9.21 -15.80
N PRO A 58 9.04 10.47 -16.22
CA PRO A 58 10.38 11.06 -16.08
C PRO A 58 10.87 11.17 -14.62
N GLU A 59 9.94 11.39 -13.66
CA GLU A 59 10.27 11.41 -12.23
C GLU A 59 10.64 10.01 -11.73
N ALA A 60 9.90 8.96 -12.17
CA ALA A 60 10.21 7.57 -11.83
C ALA A 60 11.58 7.15 -12.37
N GLU A 61 11.90 7.52 -13.60
CA GLU A 61 13.20 7.27 -14.22
C GLU A 61 14.34 8.04 -13.54
N ALA A 62 14.11 9.28 -13.11
CA ALA A 62 15.07 10.05 -12.32
C ALA A 62 15.37 9.37 -10.98
N LEU A 63 14.33 8.86 -10.29
CA LEU A 63 14.49 8.08 -9.06
C LEU A 63 15.29 6.78 -9.30
N LEU A 64 15.03 6.07 -10.41
CA LEU A 64 15.76 4.87 -10.79
C LEU A 64 17.26 5.15 -11.05
N ARG A 65 17.55 6.23 -11.77
CA ARG A 65 18.96 6.66 -12.00
C ARG A 65 19.66 7.06 -10.70
N ALA A 66 18.94 7.71 -9.79
CA ALA A 66 19.47 8.10 -8.49
C ALA A 66 19.62 6.93 -7.49
N ALA A 67 18.94 5.80 -7.72
CA ALA A 67 19.05 4.63 -6.86
C ALA A 67 20.42 3.96 -6.99
N THR A 68 21.13 3.73 -5.87
CA THR A 68 22.51 3.25 -5.82
C THR A 68 22.65 1.75 -5.58
N CYS A 69 21.55 1.02 -5.40
CA CYS A 69 21.56 -0.42 -5.18
C CYS A 69 20.35 -1.08 -5.83
N TRP A 70 20.47 -2.38 -6.10
CA TRP A 70 19.43 -3.13 -6.80
C TRP A 70 18.19 -3.37 -5.95
N ARG A 71 18.32 -3.45 -4.62
CA ARG A 71 17.17 -3.45 -3.71
C ARG A 71 16.27 -2.23 -3.95
N ASP A 72 16.87 -1.06 -4.04
CA ASP A 72 16.15 0.21 -4.18
C ASP A 72 15.48 0.31 -5.56
N ARG A 73 16.18 -0.13 -6.61
CA ARG A 73 15.63 -0.20 -7.97
C ARG A 73 14.49 -1.19 -8.06
N PHE A 74 14.65 -2.38 -7.48
CA PHE A 74 13.61 -3.39 -7.42
C PHE A 74 12.36 -2.84 -6.71
N LEU A 75 12.51 -2.15 -5.58
CA LEU A 75 11.39 -1.54 -4.87
C LEU A 75 10.65 -0.50 -5.72
N LEU A 76 11.39 0.38 -6.43
CA LEU A 76 10.79 1.39 -7.31
C LEU A 76 10.01 0.75 -8.46
N VAL A 77 10.63 -0.21 -9.15
CA VAL A 77 10.03 -0.91 -10.29
C VAL A 77 8.80 -1.71 -9.85
N LEU A 78 8.89 -2.36 -8.69
CA LEU A 78 7.77 -3.09 -8.10
C LEU A 78 6.59 -2.15 -7.78
N LEU A 79 6.85 -1.01 -7.13
CA LEU A 79 5.81 -0.01 -6.86
C LEU A 79 5.18 0.55 -8.13
N TRP A 80 5.98 0.79 -9.17
CA TRP A 80 5.53 1.38 -10.43
C TRP A 80 4.61 0.44 -11.21
N PHE A 81 5.00 -0.82 -11.38
CA PHE A 81 4.26 -1.76 -12.23
C PHE A 81 3.13 -2.50 -11.50
N SER A 82 3.25 -2.73 -10.19
CA SER A 82 2.22 -3.46 -9.46
C SER A 82 1.14 -2.56 -8.84
N GLY A 83 1.45 -1.29 -8.60
CA GLY A 83 0.56 -0.37 -7.89
C GLY A 83 0.23 -0.81 -6.46
N LEU A 84 0.99 -1.72 -5.89
CA LEU A 84 0.79 -2.24 -4.53
C LEU A 84 0.92 -1.12 -3.48
N ARG A 85 0.19 -1.28 -2.37
CA ARG A 85 0.45 -0.44 -1.18
C ARG A 85 1.81 -0.79 -0.59
N VAL A 86 2.50 0.20 -0.03
CA VAL A 86 3.81 -0.04 0.58
C VAL A 86 3.77 -1.14 1.65
N GLY A 87 2.68 -1.23 2.42
CA GLY A 87 2.51 -2.31 3.40
C GLY A 87 2.35 -3.69 2.75
N GLU A 88 1.74 -3.78 1.57
CA GLU A 88 1.64 -5.02 0.80
C GLU A 88 3.02 -5.43 0.29
N VAL A 89 3.75 -4.51 -0.34
CA VAL A 89 5.13 -4.74 -0.84
C VAL A 89 6.08 -5.20 0.27
N LEU A 90 6.02 -4.55 1.43
CA LEU A 90 6.90 -4.86 2.56
C LEU A 90 6.48 -6.09 3.36
N GLY A 91 5.26 -6.58 3.13
CA GLY A 91 4.74 -7.82 3.70
C GLY A 91 5.03 -9.06 2.85
N LEU A 92 5.54 -8.89 1.62
CA LEU A 92 5.83 -10.01 0.72
C LEU A 92 6.89 -10.93 1.30
N ARG A 93 6.62 -12.24 1.22
CA ARG A 93 7.55 -13.32 1.51
C ARG A 93 8.14 -13.85 0.21
N ARG A 94 9.29 -14.51 0.32
CA ARG A 94 9.93 -15.15 -0.84
C ARG A 94 9.02 -16.22 -1.46
N SER A 95 8.25 -16.92 -0.64
CA SER A 95 7.24 -17.90 -1.05
C SER A 95 6.04 -17.28 -1.79
N ASP A 96 5.81 -15.97 -1.69
CA ASP A 96 4.72 -15.31 -2.39
C ASP A 96 5.08 -14.95 -3.85
N LEU A 97 6.34 -15.12 -4.25
CA LEU A 97 6.84 -14.77 -5.57
C LEU A 97 6.92 -16.01 -6.46
N HIS A 98 6.04 -16.10 -7.43
CA HIS A 98 6.00 -17.13 -8.45
C HIS A 98 6.51 -16.52 -9.77
N LEU A 99 7.83 -16.51 -9.96
CA LEU A 99 8.49 -15.75 -11.04
C LEU A 99 8.88 -16.60 -12.24
N VAL A 100 8.33 -17.80 -12.34
CA VAL A 100 8.56 -18.76 -13.42
C VAL A 100 7.35 -18.83 -14.36
N PRO A 101 7.52 -19.32 -15.61
CA PRO A 101 6.41 -19.43 -16.57
C PRO A 101 5.24 -20.29 -16.07
N THR A 102 5.54 -21.31 -15.26
CA THR A 102 4.53 -22.14 -14.60
C THR A 102 4.92 -22.44 -13.17
N SER A 103 3.98 -22.29 -12.25
CA SER A 103 4.14 -22.58 -10.83
C SER A 103 3.35 -23.83 -10.41
N ALA A 104 2.96 -24.68 -11.37
CA ALA A 104 2.19 -25.90 -11.09
C ALA A 104 2.93 -26.83 -10.11
N ALA A 105 4.24 -26.94 -10.19
CA ALA A 105 5.06 -27.72 -9.26
C ALA A 105 5.02 -27.15 -7.82
N LEU A 106 4.63 -25.91 -7.63
CA LEU A 106 4.41 -25.26 -6.34
C LEU A 106 2.95 -25.34 -5.89
N GLY A 107 2.09 -26.07 -6.62
CA GLY A 107 0.66 -26.16 -6.34
C GLY A 107 -0.14 -24.94 -6.71
N CYS A 108 0.43 -23.99 -7.50
CA CYS A 108 -0.27 -22.81 -7.96
C CYS A 108 -0.71 -22.94 -9.42
N PRO A 109 -2.02 -22.86 -9.72
CA PRO A 109 -2.54 -23.00 -11.07
C PRO A 109 -2.39 -21.74 -11.94
N VAL A 110 -1.96 -20.61 -11.35
CA VAL A 110 -1.88 -19.34 -12.05
C VAL A 110 -0.71 -19.35 -13.04
N PRO A 111 -0.96 -19.10 -14.35
CA PRO A 111 0.09 -19.11 -15.35
C PRO A 111 0.94 -17.83 -15.32
N GLY A 112 2.19 -17.97 -15.73
CA GLY A 112 3.15 -16.87 -15.90
C GLY A 112 3.62 -16.23 -14.59
N PRO A 113 4.58 -15.31 -14.67
CA PRO A 113 5.13 -14.64 -13.50
C PRO A 113 4.08 -13.81 -12.76
N HIS A 114 3.96 -14.02 -11.45
CA HIS A 114 3.03 -13.31 -10.59
C HIS A 114 3.52 -13.31 -9.14
N LEU A 115 2.88 -12.51 -8.31
CA LEU A 115 3.05 -12.53 -6.87
C LEU A 115 1.69 -12.65 -6.17
N HIS A 116 1.69 -13.25 -4.98
CA HIS A 116 0.53 -13.34 -4.11
C HIS A 116 0.59 -12.25 -3.04
N VAL A 117 -0.42 -11.40 -3.00
CA VAL A 117 -0.64 -10.49 -1.87
C VAL A 117 -1.47 -11.25 -0.85
N VAL A 118 -0.91 -11.51 0.32
CA VAL A 118 -1.57 -12.29 1.38
C VAL A 118 -1.66 -11.45 2.64
N GLY A 119 -2.85 -11.46 3.26
CA GLY A 119 -3.09 -10.80 4.53
C GLY A 119 -2.38 -11.50 5.69
N ARG A 120 -1.39 -10.85 6.31
CA ARG A 120 -0.63 -11.39 7.45
C ARG A 120 -0.34 -10.30 8.47
N ASP A 121 -0.24 -10.69 9.73
CA ASP A 121 0.38 -9.88 10.76
C ASP A 121 1.90 -10.05 10.70
N ASN A 122 2.58 -8.97 10.36
CA ASN A 122 4.03 -8.96 10.14
C ASN A 122 4.78 -8.20 11.25
N PRO A 123 5.96 -8.69 11.69
CA PRO A 123 6.75 -8.04 12.74
C PRO A 123 7.23 -6.63 12.38
N ASN A 124 7.36 -6.33 11.07
CA ASN A 124 7.69 -4.99 10.56
C ASN A 124 6.45 -4.07 10.45
N ARG A 125 5.29 -4.49 10.98
CA ARG A 125 3.99 -3.80 10.92
C ARG A 125 3.48 -3.53 9.50
N ALA A 126 4.04 -4.20 8.50
CA ALA A 126 3.53 -4.17 7.14
C ALA A 126 2.23 -4.97 7.06
N ARG A 127 1.16 -4.38 6.53
CA ARG A 127 -0.16 -5.02 6.46
C ARG A 127 -0.77 -4.89 5.08
N ALA A 128 -1.28 -5.97 4.55
CA ALA A 128 -2.22 -5.94 3.43
C ALA A 128 -3.60 -5.53 3.99
N LYS A 129 -4.11 -4.39 3.55
CA LYS A 129 -5.44 -3.88 3.94
C LYS A 129 -6.55 -4.35 3.00
N SER A 130 -6.18 -4.96 1.89
CA SER A 130 -7.06 -5.62 0.93
C SER A 130 -7.02 -7.13 1.14
N GLY A 131 -8.03 -7.82 0.66
CA GLY A 131 -8.05 -9.29 0.63
C GLY A 131 -6.90 -9.87 -0.19
N ASP A 132 -6.73 -11.17 -0.09
CA ASP A 132 -5.74 -11.93 -0.84
C ASP A 132 -6.01 -11.82 -2.34
N ARG A 133 -4.96 -11.63 -3.12
CA ARG A 133 -5.05 -11.55 -4.58
C ARG A 133 -3.73 -11.86 -5.25
N THR A 134 -3.84 -12.22 -6.52
CA THR A 134 -2.68 -12.41 -7.41
C THR A 134 -2.44 -11.15 -8.23
N VAL A 135 -1.16 -10.79 -8.39
CA VAL A 135 -0.73 -9.62 -9.16
C VAL A 135 0.31 -10.07 -10.18
N PRO A 136 0.06 -9.90 -11.48
CA PRO A 136 1.01 -10.26 -12.53
C PRO A 136 2.27 -9.39 -12.45
N VAL A 137 3.40 -9.97 -12.83
CA VAL A 137 4.73 -9.35 -12.75
C VAL A 137 5.33 -9.23 -14.15
N ARG A 138 5.90 -8.06 -14.46
CA ARG A 138 6.58 -7.77 -15.72
C ARG A 138 8.04 -8.18 -15.69
N ALA A 139 8.63 -8.34 -16.88
CA ALA A 139 10.03 -8.72 -17.05
C ALA A 139 11.02 -7.74 -16.38
N GLU A 140 10.70 -6.44 -16.35
CA GLU A 140 11.54 -5.43 -15.69
C GLU A 140 11.65 -5.67 -14.19
N VAL A 141 10.55 -6.11 -13.55
CA VAL A 141 10.53 -6.47 -12.12
C VAL A 141 11.38 -7.72 -11.88
N LEU A 142 11.28 -8.74 -12.75
CA LEU A 142 12.09 -9.95 -12.65
C LEU A 142 13.59 -9.62 -12.77
N SER A 143 13.97 -8.82 -13.76
CA SER A 143 15.36 -8.44 -13.98
C SER A 143 15.95 -7.67 -12.80
N CYS A 144 15.18 -6.76 -12.19
CA CYS A 144 15.62 -6.05 -10.99
C CYS A 144 15.69 -6.97 -9.78
N TYR A 145 14.78 -7.92 -9.65
CA TYR A 145 14.78 -8.88 -8.54
C TYR A 145 15.97 -9.81 -8.61
N ASP A 146 16.31 -10.34 -9.78
CA ASP A 146 17.49 -11.19 -9.99
C ASP A 146 18.78 -10.50 -9.51
N ARG A 147 18.99 -9.26 -9.95
CA ARG A 147 20.14 -8.47 -9.50
C ARG A 147 20.10 -8.13 -8.02
N TYR A 148 18.91 -7.88 -7.48
CA TYR A 148 18.76 -7.69 -6.03
C TYR A 148 19.08 -8.97 -5.25
N LEU A 149 18.74 -10.15 -5.75
CA LEU A 149 19.10 -11.42 -5.10
C LEU A 149 20.61 -11.57 -4.97
N THR A 150 21.39 -11.15 -5.97
CA THR A 150 22.85 -11.14 -5.89
C THR A 150 23.36 -10.19 -4.79
N GLU A 151 22.81 -8.97 -4.69
CA GLU A 151 23.15 -8.04 -3.58
C GLU A 151 22.74 -8.60 -2.22
N ARG A 152 21.58 -9.25 -2.15
CA ARG A 152 21.04 -9.83 -0.93
C ARG A 152 21.89 -11.01 -0.43
N ALA A 153 22.36 -11.85 -1.34
CA ALA A 153 23.23 -12.99 -1.03
C ALA A 153 24.57 -12.57 -0.43
N ALA A 154 25.05 -11.37 -0.75
CA ALA A 154 26.25 -10.80 -0.13
C ALA A 154 26.06 -10.37 1.34
N VAL A 155 24.84 -10.46 1.88
CA VAL A 155 24.50 -10.11 3.28
C VAL A 155 24.06 -11.36 4.03
N PRO A 156 24.96 -12.07 4.75
CA PRO A 156 24.64 -13.33 5.42
C PRO A 156 23.44 -13.22 6.38
N ALA A 157 23.31 -12.08 7.08
CA ALA A 157 22.18 -11.84 7.98
C ALA A 157 20.81 -11.80 7.26
N ALA A 158 20.79 -11.68 5.94
CA ALA A 158 19.57 -11.69 5.14
C ALA A 158 19.14 -13.11 4.74
N GLU A 159 20.01 -14.09 4.83
CA GLU A 159 19.77 -15.44 4.33
C GLU A 159 18.57 -16.12 5.01
N SER A 160 18.50 -16.05 6.33
CA SER A 160 17.42 -16.64 7.15
C SER A 160 16.13 -15.81 7.12
N CYS A 161 16.13 -14.64 6.52
CA CYS A 161 14.96 -13.77 6.48
C CYS A 161 14.07 -14.14 5.29
N ASP A 162 12.83 -14.52 5.55
CA ASP A 162 11.86 -14.89 4.52
C ASP A 162 11.25 -13.69 3.78
N PHE A 163 11.36 -12.48 4.33
CA PHE A 163 10.86 -11.29 3.65
C PHE A 163 11.62 -10.98 2.37
N VAL A 164 10.88 -10.54 1.34
CA VAL A 164 11.47 -10.13 0.07
C VAL A 164 12.40 -8.94 0.26
N LEU A 165 11.92 -7.89 0.93
CA LEU A 165 12.66 -6.63 1.10
C LEU A 165 13.28 -6.51 2.49
N VAL A 166 14.60 -6.51 2.52
CA VAL A 166 15.41 -6.42 3.75
C VAL A 166 16.38 -5.24 3.72
N THR A 167 16.83 -4.84 4.90
CA THR A 167 17.90 -3.84 5.04
C THR A 167 19.24 -4.45 4.68
N LEU A 168 20.01 -3.83 3.75
CA LEU A 168 21.30 -4.35 3.29
C LEU A 168 22.51 -3.62 3.89
N ARG A 169 22.36 -2.34 4.22
CA ARG A 169 23.50 -1.45 4.55
C ARG A 169 23.40 -0.76 5.92
N HIS A 170 22.17 -0.58 6.43
CA HIS A 170 21.96 0.10 7.72
C HIS A 170 21.56 -0.90 8.78
N HIS A 171 22.19 -0.83 9.93
CA HIS A 171 21.85 -1.70 11.06
C HIS A 171 20.43 -1.46 11.60
N PRO A 172 19.75 -2.55 11.96
CA PRO A 172 20.17 -3.95 11.83
C PRO A 172 19.99 -4.47 10.39
N VAL A 173 21.11 -4.95 9.76
CA VAL A 173 21.05 -5.55 8.41
C VAL A 173 20.32 -6.88 8.42
N GLY A 174 19.78 -7.29 7.26
CA GLY A 174 19.05 -8.55 7.10
C GLY A 174 17.62 -8.53 7.67
N ARG A 175 17.19 -7.43 8.31
CA ARG A 175 15.84 -7.29 8.87
C ARG A 175 14.84 -6.81 7.82
N PRO A 176 13.57 -7.21 7.94
CA PRO A 176 12.50 -6.70 7.07
C PRO A 176 12.43 -5.17 7.11
N MET A 177 12.32 -4.55 5.96
CA MET A 177 12.14 -3.10 5.88
C MET A 177 10.81 -2.66 6.47
N SER A 178 10.79 -1.48 7.12
CA SER A 178 9.57 -0.87 7.64
C SER A 178 9.01 0.19 6.71
N THR A 179 7.74 0.50 6.85
CA THR A 179 7.08 1.58 6.09
C THR A 179 7.76 2.95 6.31
N ASP A 180 8.20 3.22 7.54
CA ASP A 180 8.87 4.48 7.85
C ASP A 180 10.25 4.55 7.22
N THR A 181 10.98 3.44 7.18
CA THR A 181 12.27 3.35 6.46
C THR A 181 12.06 3.69 4.99
N VAL A 182 11.07 3.11 4.33
CA VAL A 182 10.79 3.37 2.91
C VAL A 182 10.38 4.83 2.68
N ARG A 183 9.55 5.41 3.54
CA ARG A 183 9.15 6.82 3.41
C ARG A 183 10.34 7.77 3.51
N LYS A 184 11.19 7.59 4.52
CA LYS A 184 12.40 8.40 4.72
C LYS A 184 13.37 8.25 3.55
N TRP A 185 13.61 7.01 3.14
CA TRP A 185 14.48 6.69 2.01
C TRP A 185 13.97 7.34 0.71
N LEU A 186 12.67 7.22 0.41
CA LEU A 186 12.10 7.76 -0.83
C LEU A 186 12.12 9.29 -0.86
N ALA A 187 11.93 9.94 0.29
CA ALA A 187 12.08 11.39 0.41
C ALA A 187 13.53 11.83 0.13
N ALA A 188 14.52 11.16 0.73
CA ALA A 188 15.93 11.43 0.46
C ALA A 188 16.33 11.13 -0.99
N LEU A 189 15.77 10.05 -1.56
CA LEU A 189 15.98 9.71 -2.96
C LEU A 189 15.40 10.77 -3.90
N SER A 190 14.24 11.35 -3.58
CA SER A 190 13.64 12.42 -4.36
C SER A 190 14.55 13.65 -4.45
N VAL A 191 15.17 14.04 -3.34
CA VAL A 191 16.15 15.13 -3.30
C VAL A 191 17.36 14.79 -4.17
N ARG A 192 17.91 13.59 -4.02
CA ARG A 192 19.07 13.12 -4.81
C ARG A 192 18.78 13.04 -6.30
N ALA A 193 17.53 12.73 -6.66
CA ALA A 193 17.07 12.70 -8.04
C ALA A 193 16.78 14.09 -8.64
N GLY A 194 16.96 15.17 -7.86
CA GLY A 194 16.70 16.54 -8.28
C GLY A 194 15.22 16.87 -8.47
N LEU A 195 14.32 16.19 -7.75
CA LEU A 195 12.89 16.43 -7.85
C LEU A 195 12.47 17.59 -6.92
N ASP A 196 11.59 18.48 -7.42
CA ASP A 196 11.07 19.62 -6.67
C ASP A 196 10.12 19.22 -5.53
N ARG A 197 9.78 17.95 -5.41
CA ARG A 197 8.84 17.41 -4.42
C ARG A 197 9.28 16.05 -3.90
N ALA A 198 8.96 15.78 -2.65
CA ALA A 198 9.12 14.45 -2.10
C ALA A 198 8.07 13.50 -2.69
N VAL A 199 8.53 12.40 -3.31
CA VAL A 199 7.68 11.33 -3.80
C VAL A 199 7.34 10.37 -2.66
N THR A 200 6.14 9.84 -2.65
CA THR A 200 5.65 8.88 -1.65
C THR A 200 5.20 7.59 -2.31
N PRO A 201 5.22 6.44 -1.60
CA PRO A 201 4.72 5.18 -2.18
C PRO A 201 3.28 5.25 -2.67
N HIS A 202 2.44 6.06 -2.02
CA HIS A 202 1.03 6.20 -2.42
C HIS A 202 0.89 6.90 -3.78
N MET A 203 1.81 7.80 -4.12
CA MET A 203 1.83 8.47 -5.41
C MET A 203 2.11 7.49 -6.56
N PHE A 204 2.98 6.47 -6.36
CA PHE A 204 3.21 5.40 -7.34
C PHE A 204 1.93 4.63 -7.64
N ARG A 205 1.20 4.22 -6.61
CA ARG A 205 -0.07 3.53 -6.76
C ARG A 205 -1.10 4.37 -7.53
N HIS A 206 -1.12 5.67 -7.26
CA HIS A 206 -1.99 6.59 -8.00
C HIS A 206 -1.57 6.72 -9.46
N SER A 207 -0.25 6.73 -9.73
CA SER A 207 0.29 6.73 -11.09
C SER A 207 -0.13 5.48 -11.86
N THR A 208 0.06 4.30 -11.26
CA THR A 208 -0.33 3.02 -11.87
C THR A 208 -1.81 3.02 -12.23
N ALA A 209 -2.69 3.46 -11.28
CA ALA A 209 -4.13 3.54 -11.53
C ALA A 209 -4.46 4.47 -12.69
N THR A 210 -3.89 5.68 -12.68
CA THR A 210 -4.18 6.70 -13.71
C THR A 210 -3.66 6.27 -15.07
N GLU A 211 -2.45 5.72 -15.13
CA GLU A 211 -1.83 5.28 -16.37
C GLU A 211 -2.56 4.10 -17.00
N LEU A 212 -2.98 3.11 -16.21
CA LEU A 212 -3.77 1.98 -16.69
C LEU A 212 -5.10 2.43 -17.29
N LEU A 213 -5.81 3.32 -16.60
CA LEU A 213 -7.07 3.88 -17.11
C LEU A 213 -6.85 4.71 -18.38
N ALA A 214 -5.82 5.54 -18.42
CA ALA A 214 -5.47 6.34 -19.59
C ALA A 214 -5.13 5.48 -20.82
N ARG A 215 -4.60 4.28 -20.58
CA ARG A 215 -4.29 3.28 -21.62
C ARG A 215 -5.45 2.32 -21.93
N GLY A 216 -6.65 2.64 -21.44
CA GLY A 216 -7.88 1.91 -21.77
C GLY A 216 -8.05 0.59 -21.03
N ALA A 217 -7.39 0.40 -19.87
CA ALA A 217 -7.72 -0.73 -19.01
C ALA A 217 -9.11 -0.53 -18.39
N ALA A 218 -9.89 -1.60 -18.32
CA ALA A 218 -11.20 -1.55 -17.71
C ALA A 218 -11.10 -1.23 -16.20
N ILE A 219 -12.04 -0.47 -15.68
CA ILE A 219 -11.98 0.05 -14.31
C ILE A 219 -12.05 -1.06 -13.25
N ASP A 220 -12.78 -2.14 -13.54
CA ASP A 220 -12.88 -3.35 -12.70
C ASP A 220 -11.54 -4.08 -12.62
N VAL A 221 -10.84 -4.25 -13.76
CA VAL A 221 -9.49 -4.81 -13.81
C VAL A 221 -8.52 -3.98 -12.97
N VAL A 222 -8.57 -2.65 -13.08
CA VAL A 222 -7.71 -1.76 -12.29
C VAL A 222 -8.05 -1.84 -10.80
N LYS A 223 -9.33 -1.93 -10.45
CA LYS A 223 -9.77 -2.09 -9.04
C LYS A 223 -9.29 -3.40 -8.44
N GLU A 224 -9.41 -4.51 -9.18
CA GLU A 224 -8.94 -5.83 -8.75
C GLU A 224 -7.43 -5.86 -8.58
N LEU A 225 -6.67 -5.41 -9.58
CA LEU A 225 -5.21 -5.32 -9.51
C LEU A 225 -4.75 -4.53 -8.27
N LEU A 226 -5.40 -3.41 -8.02
CA LEU A 226 -5.04 -2.56 -6.89
C LEU A 226 -5.61 -3.07 -5.55
N GLY A 227 -6.60 -3.94 -5.52
CA GLY A 227 -7.25 -4.41 -4.30
C GLY A 227 -8.02 -3.27 -3.61
N HIS A 228 -8.97 -2.65 -4.29
CA HIS A 228 -9.86 -1.66 -3.71
C HIS A 228 -11.00 -2.37 -2.96
N ALA A 229 -10.92 -2.40 -1.63
CA ALA A 229 -11.87 -3.09 -0.74
C ALA A 229 -13.26 -2.45 -0.63
N SER A 230 -13.57 -1.39 -1.36
CA SER A 230 -14.87 -0.73 -1.26
C SER A 230 -15.71 -0.91 -2.50
N ILE A 231 -16.31 -2.08 -2.63
CA ILE A 231 -17.72 -2.27 -3.02
C ILE A 231 -18.10 -3.67 -2.50
N ARG A 232 -18.68 -3.71 -1.30
CA ARG A 232 -19.64 -4.75 -0.95
C ARG A 232 -20.92 -4.44 -1.74
N SER A 233 -21.00 -4.87 -2.96
CA SER A 233 -22.23 -5.19 -3.61
C SER A 233 -22.16 -6.66 -3.97
N THR A 234 -23.06 -7.41 -3.36
CA THR A 234 -23.41 -8.79 -3.63
C THR A 234 -24.02 -8.86 -5.02
N GLU A 235 -23.20 -8.74 -6.02
CA GLU A 235 -23.52 -9.12 -7.39
C GLU A 235 -22.32 -9.89 -7.91
N ALA A 236 -22.60 -11.04 -8.50
CA ALA A 236 -21.64 -11.96 -9.08
C ALA A 236 -20.89 -11.28 -10.24
N TYR A 237 -19.97 -10.36 -9.89
CA TYR A 237 -18.98 -9.91 -10.84
C TYR A 237 -17.94 -11.01 -10.95
N LEU A 238 -17.82 -11.56 -12.12
CA LEU A 238 -16.68 -12.35 -12.56
C LEU A 238 -15.44 -11.55 -12.15
N HIS A 239 -14.65 -12.08 -11.21
CA HIS A 239 -13.36 -11.51 -10.88
C HIS A 239 -12.55 -11.43 -12.18
N PRO A 240 -12.00 -10.26 -12.55
CA PRO A 240 -11.18 -10.17 -13.74
C PRO A 240 -10.10 -11.24 -13.68
N ASP A 241 -9.99 -12.01 -14.74
CA ASP A 241 -8.98 -13.05 -14.88
C ASP A 241 -7.58 -12.45 -14.73
N VAL A 242 -6.65 -13.23 -14.20
CA VAL A 242 -5.23 -12.84 -14.09
C VAL A 242 -4.66 -12.45 -15.45
N ASP A 243 -5.15 -13.05 -16.54
CA ASP A 243 -4.74 -12.69 -17.90
C ASP A 243 -5.23 -11.30 -18.31
N ALA A 244 -6.44 -10.88 -17.91
CA ALA A 244 -6.92 -9.52 -18.11
C ALA A 244 -6.08 -8.49 -17.32
N MET A 245 -5.69 -8.83 -16.09
CA MET A 245 -4.79 -7.99 -15.29
C MET A 245 -3.39 -7.93 -15.92
N ARG A 246 -2.88 -9.05 -16.45
CA ARG A 246 -1.59 -9.11 -17.16
C ARG A 246 -1.62 -8.22 -18.38
N ALA A 247 -2.62 -8.38 -19.26
CA ALA A 247 -2.80 -7.54 -20.42
C ALA A 247 -2.90 -6.05 -20.09
N ALA A 248 -3.52 -5.71 -18.96
CA ALA A 248 -3.57 -4.33 -18.47
C ALA A 248 -2.18 -3.83 -18.03
N VAL A 249 -1.46 -4.61 -17.24
CA VAL A 249 -0.10 -4.25 -16.77
C VAL A 249 0.89 -4.15 -17.93
N ASP A 250 0.77 -5.00 -18.95
CA ASP A 250 1.63 -4.96 -20.14
C ASP A 250 1.41 -3.70 -21.00
N ARG A 251 0.27 -3.03 -20.86
CA ARG A 251 0.03 -1.71 -21.49
C ARG A 251 0.82 -0.58 -20.85
N LEU A 252 1.32 -0.74 -19.63
CA LEU A 252 2.22 0.26 -19.04
C LEU A 252 3.49 0.36 -19.89
N GLY A 253 3.90 1.59 -20.21
CA GLY A 253 5.12 1.80 -20.98
C GLY A 253 6.36 1.32 -20.23
N PRO A 254 7.42 0.93 -20.95
CA PRO A 254 8.68 0.57 -20.33
C PRO A 254 9.26 1.78 -19.59
N LEU A 255 9.97 1.52 -18.49
CA LEU A 255 10.82 2.51 -17.83
C LEU A 255 12.23 2.46 -18.46
N ASP A 256 12.82 3.63 -18.69
CA ASP A 256 14.23 3.70 -19.08
C ASP A 256 15.13 3.30 -17.91
N MET A 257 15.67 2.09 -17.99
CA MET A 257 16.56 1.50 -17.00
C MET A 257 18.04 1.76 -17.33
N ARG A 258 18.33 2.45 -18.46
CA ARG A 258 19.70 2.74 -18.89
C ARG A 258 20.35 3.81 -18.02
N GLY A 259 21.68 3.76 -17.91
CA GLY A 259 22.47 4.66 -17.03
C GLY A 259 22.70 4.13 -15.61
N THR A 260 22.37 2.89 -15.38
CA THR A 260 22.58 2.19 -14.11
C THR A 260 23.79 1.26 -14.24
N ARG A 261 25.01 1.85 -14.10
CA ARG A 261 26.24 1.05 -13.93
C ARG A 261 26.40 0.64 -12.47
#